data_c2c1ce5116b633d809eef63e4879085e
#
_entry.id   c2c1ce5116b633d809eef63e4879085e
#
_cell.length_a   1.000
_cell.length_b   1.000
_cell.length_c   1.000
_cell.angle_alpha   90.00
_cell.angle_beta   90.00
_cell.angle_gamma   90.00
#
_symmetry.space_group_name_H-M   'P 1'
#
loop_
_entity.id
_entity.type
_entity.pdbx_description
1 polymer ?
#
loop_
_entity_poly.entity_id
_entity_poly.type
_entity_poly.pdbx_seq_one_letter_code
_entity_poly.pdbx_strand_id
1 'polypeptide(L)'
;PATIISNMTGIRCEALKVSLRDGEAGSFNDSASWMAEDAYGILDGKIASGSPTAKKILIVDDINDTGATFQWITEDWESGCHPGNDKWHRVWGGNVRFATLTENLASNFGGVSYSCHALNKAEEDVWLVYPWENVGQYDD
;
A
#
# COMPACT_ATOMS: atom_id res chain seq x y z
N PRO A 1 -10.20 -6.01 -0.02
CA PRO A 1 -10.52 -5.37 -1.32
C PRO A 1 -9.66 -5.91 -2.48
N ALA A 2 -8.33 -6.01 -2.31
CA ALA A 2 -7.42 -6.42 -3.38
C ALA A 2 -7.76 -7.79 -4.00
N THR A 3 -8.11 -8.77 -3.18
CA THR A 3 -8.51 -10.12 -3.65
C THR A 3 -9.74 -10.09 -4.55
N ILE A 4 -10.72 -9.24 -4.23
CA ILE A 4 -11.93 -9.08 -5.04
C ILE A 4 -11.56 -8.47 -6.40
N ILE A 5 -10.74 -7.43 -6.41
CA ILE A 5 -10.26 -6.81 -7.66
C ILE A 5 -9.51 -7.84 -8.50
N SER A 6 -8.62 -8.64 -7.90
CA SER A 6 -7.89 -9.70 -8.56
C SER A 6 -8.81 -10.73 -9.20
N ASN A 7 -9.81 -11.21 -8.46
CA ASN A 7 -10.78 -12.20 -8.94
C ASN A 7 -11.63 -11.67 -10.12
N MET A 8 -11.98 -10.39 -10.10
CA MET A 8 -12.79 -9.77 -11.14
C MET A 8 -12.00 -9.44 -12.41
N THR A 9 -10.70 -9.14 -12.26
CA THR A 9 -9.87 -8.65 -13.37
C THR A 9 -8.89 -9.66 -13.92
N GLY A 10 -8.62 -10.74 -13.16
CA GLY A 10 -7.55 -11.70 -13.47
C GLY A 10 -6.14 -11.14 -13.20
N ILE A 11 -6.01 -9.95 -12.62
CA ILE A 11 -4.72 -9.38 -12.25
C ILE A 11 -4.18 -10.10 -11.02
N ARG A 12 -2.91 -10.50 -11.08
CA ARG A 12 -2.25 -11.17 -9.95
C ARG A 12 -2.27 -10.29 -8.70
N CYS A 13 -2.55 -10.91 -7.56
CA CYS A 13 -2.55 -10.27 -6.24
C CYS A 13 -1.53 -10.95 -5.33
N GLU A 14 -0.76 -10.14 -4.62
CA GLU A 14 0.14 -10.55 -3.53
C GLU A 14 -0.32 -9.91 -2.23
N ALA A 15 -0.14 -10.62 -1.13
CA ALA A 15 -0.45 -10.07 0.20
C ALA A 15 0.78 -9.42 0.80
N LEU A 16 0.60 -8.24 1.38
CA LEU A 16 1.58 -7.57 2.24
C LEU A 16 1.19 -7.79 3.70
N LYS A 17 2.14 -8.27 4.50
CA LYS A 17 1.94 -8.41 5.94
C LYS A 17 2.46 -7.17 6.65
N VAL A 18 1.55 -6.26 6.97
CA VAL A 18 1.83 -5.05 7.72
C VAL A 18 0.87 -4.96 8.91
N SER A 19 1.40 -4.94 10.14
CA SER A 19 0.63 -4.73 11.35
C SER A 19 1.31 -3.69 12.22
N LEU A 20 0.60 -2.60 12.52
CA LEU A 20 1.10 -1.47 13.29
C LEU A 20 0.29 -1.24 14.58
N ARG A 21 -0.66 -2.15 14.89
CA ARG A 21 -1.60 -2.00 16.02
C ARG A 21 -1.06 -2.52 17.36
N ASP A 22 -0.09 -3.45 17.32
CA ASP A 22 0.31 -4.20 18.53
C ASP A 22 1.66 -3.69 19.08
N GLY A 23 1.66 -2.53 19.74
CA GLY A 23 2.66 -2.06 20.70
C GLY A 23 4.12 -1.88 20.23
N GLU A 24 4.63 -2.74 19.39
CA GLU A 24 5.95 -2.63 18.75
C GLU A 24 5.74 -2.45 17.24
N ALA A 25 5.50 -1.22 16.83
CA ALA A 25 5.24 -0.88 15.45
C ALA A 25 6.34 -1.44 14.53
N GLY A 26 5.95 -2.34 13.64
CA GLY A 26 6.82 -2.90 12.61
C GLY A 26 7.60 -4.16 13.00
N SER A 27 7.59 -4.62 14.26
CA SER A 27 8.37 -5.80 14.67
C SER A 27 7.90 -7.12 14.05
N PHE A 28 6.65 -7.18 13.62
CA PHE A 28 6.03 -8.35 12.96
C PHE A 28 5.79 -8.17 11.47
N ASN A 29 6.24 -7.06 10.90
CA ASN A 29 6.08 -6.81 9.48
C ASN A 29 7.13 -7.58 8.68
N ASP A 30 6.70 -8.19 7.59
CA ASP A 30 7.62 -8.82 6.65
C ASP A 30 7.98 -7.79 5.56
N SER A 31 9.28 -7.57 5.35
CA SER A 31 9.73 -6.71 4.25
C SER A 31 9.31 -7.29 2.90
N ALA A 32 8.75 -6.43 2.08
CA ALA A 32 8.37 -6.74 0.70
C ALA A 32 9.06 -5.81 -0.31
N SER A 33 10.21 -5.25 0.07
CA SER A 33 10.96 -4.30 -0.75
C SER A 33 11.37 -4.85 -2.12
N TRP A 34 11.47 -6.19 -2.26
CA TRP A 34 11.70 -6.84 -3.54
C TRP A 34 10.62 -6.54 -4.59
N MET A 35 9.39 -6.24 -4.17
CA MET A 35 8.31 -5.88 -5.09
C MET A 35 8.56 -4.53 -5.78
N ALA A 36 9.31 -3.64 -5.13
CA ALA A 36 9.67 -2.38 -5.73
C ALA A 36 10.57 -2.55 -6.95
N GLU A 37 11.39 -3.60 -6.98
CA GLU A 37 12.23 -3.93 -8.13
C GLU A 37 11.41 -4.23 -9.39
N ASP A 38 10.25 -4.85 -9.21
CA ASP A 38 9.30 -5.11 -10.31
C ASP A 38 8.82 -3.81 -10.99
N ALA A 39 8.65 -2.74 -10.22
CA ALA A 39 8.26 -1.44 -10.76
C ALA A 39 9.39 -0.74 -11.52
N TYR A 40 10.63 -1.09 -11.25
CA TYR A 40 11.80 -0.60 -12.00
C TYR A 40 12.02 -1.34 -13.32
N GLY A 41 11.60 -2.61 -13.39
CA GLY A 41 11.92 -3.48 -14.53
C GLY A 41 13.39 -3.82 -14.57
N ILE A 42 13.84 -4.75 -13.70
CA ILE A 42 15.23 -5.22 -13.69
C ILE A 42 15.47 -6.13 -14.89
N LEU A 43 16.46 -5.79 -15.68
CA LEU A 43 17.00 -6.62 -16.75
C LEU A 43 18.49 -6.88 -16.46
N ASP A 44 18.86 -8.16 -16.33
CA ASP A 44 20.26 -8.60 -16.11
C ASP A 44 20.95 -7.92 -14.92
N GLY A 45 20.21 -7.74 -13.79
CA GLY A 45 20.73 -7.07 -12.61
C GLY A 45 20.94 -5.56 -12.77
N LYS A 46 20.49 -4.97 -13.87
CA LYS A 46 20.52 -3.53 -14.11
C LYS A 46 19.12 -2.94 -14.10
N ILE A 47 18.96 -1.86 -13.37
CA ILE A 47 17.73 -1.10 -13.33
C ILE A 47 17.60 -0.31 -14.64
N ALA A 48 16.62 -0.67 -15.47
CA ALA A 48 16.31 0.02 -16.71
C ALA A 48 15.05 0.86 -16.52
N SER A 49 15.22 2.14 -16.34
CA SER A 49 14.10 3.10 -16.36
C SER A 49 13.38 3.03 -17.71
N GLY A 50 12.08 2.79 -17.68
CA GLY A 50 11.28 2.65 -18.91
C GLY A 50 11.40 1.28 -19.59
N SER A 51 11.93 0.27 -18.88
CA SER A 51 11.97 -1.10 -19.37
C SER A 51 10.56 -1.61 -19.69
N PRO A 52 10.39 -2.37 -20.79
CA PRO A 52 9.11 -3.03 -21.11
C PRO A 52 8.71 -4.07 -20.05
N THR A 53 9.62 -4.48 -19.16
CA THR A 53 9.35 -5.42 -18.07
C THR A 53 8.92 -4.72 -16.78
N ALA A 54 8.98 -3.39 -16.71
CA ALA A 54 8.52 -2.64 -15.56
C ALA A 54 7.03 -2.86 -15.33
N LYS A 55 6.67 -3.26 -14.11
CA LYS A 55 5.27 -3.50 -13.73
C LYS A 55 4.64 -2.24 -13.17
N LYS A 56 3.35 -2.12 -13.37
CA LYS A 56 2.52 -1.17 -12.64
C LYS A 56 1.91 -1.87 -11.45
N ILE A 57 2.10 -1.32 -10.27
CA ILE A 57 1.68 -1.92 -9.00
C ILE A 57 0.63 -1.02 -8.36
N LEU A 58 -0.48 -1.62 -7.98
CA LEU A 58 -1.52 -0.97 -7.19
C LEU A 58 -1.51 -1.59 -5.78
N ILE A 59 -1.20 -0.78 -4.78
CA ILE A 59 -1.28 -1.14 -3.37
C ILE A 59 -2.68 -0.78 -2.90
N VAL A 60 -3.39 -1.77 -2.35
CA VAL A 60 -4.81 -1.62 -1.97
C VAL A 60 -4.99 -1.96 -0.50
N ASP A 61 -5.63 -1.05 0.22
CA ASP A 61 -6.06 -1.26 1.61
C ASP A 61 -7.55 -0.90 1.75
N ASP A 62 -8.14 -1.17 2.89
CA ASP A 62 -9.53 -0.76 3.18
C ASP A 62 -9.61 0.72 3.57
N ILE A 63 -8.69 1.19 4.37
CA ILE A 63 -8.66 2.58 4.84
C ILE A 63 -7.23 3.14 4.91
N ASN A 64 -7.08 4.39 4.48
CA ASN A 64 -5.94 5.22 4.82
C ASN A 64 -6.31 6.12 6.01
N ASP A 65 -6.21 5.60 7.23
CA ASP A 65 -6.63 6.31 8.45
C ASP A 65 -5.56 7.29 8.94
N THR A 66 -4.53 6.79 9.62
CA THR A 66 -3.40 7.62 10.09
C THR A 66 -2.34 7.83 9.01
N GLY A 67 -2.29 6.98 8.02
CA GLY A 67 -1.26 6.93 6.99
C GLY A 67 -0.09 6.00 7.32
N ALA A 68 -0.05 5.44 8.53
CA ALA A 68 1.10 4.67 9.01
C ALA A 68 1.41 3.45 8.14
N THR A 69 0.39 2.72 7.69
CA THR A 69 0.58 1.53 6.84
C THR A 69 1.26 1.88 5.52
N PHE A 70 0.75 2.88 4.82
CA PHE A 70 1.32 3.29 3.53
C PHE A 70 2.67 3.98 3.66
N GLN A 71 2.89 4.73 4.74
CA GLN A 71 4.22 5.26 5.04
C GLN A 71 5.23 4.14 5.26
N TRP A 72 4.88 3.13 6.08
CA TRP A 72 5.76 2.00 6.34
C TRP A 72 6.11 1.25 5.04
N ILE A 73 5.12 0.98 4.18
CA ILE A 73 5.36 0.33 2.88
C ILE A 73 6.30 1.17 2.02
N THR A 74 6.10 2.47 1.97
CA THR A 74 6.94 3.38 1.19
C THR A 74 8.38 3.34 1.67
N GLU A 75 8.61 3.42 2.97
CA GLU A 75 9.94 3.38 3.60
C GLU A 75 10.61 2.01 3.43
N ASP A 76 9.86 0.92 3.61
CA ASP A 76 10.35 -0.44 3.38
C ASP A 76 10.82 -0.63 1.93
N TRP A 77 10.00 -0.22 0.97
CA TRP A 77 10.33 -0.37 -0.44
C TRP A 77 11.48 0.55 -0.87
N GLU A 78 11.53 1.77 -0.33
CA GLU A 78 12.64 2.69 -0.58
C GLU A 78 13.96 2.15 -0.02
N SER A 79 13.95 1.53 1.15
CA SER A 79 15.13 0.94 1.79
C SER A 79 15.76 -0.20 0.99
N GLY A 80 14.94 -0.97 0.27
CA GLY A 80 15.39 -2.06 -0.60
C GLY A 80 15.81 -1.62 -2.01
N CYS A 81 15.46 -0.40 -2.38
CA CYS A 81 15.82 0.19 -3.66
C CYS A 81 16.93 1.20 -3.43
N HIS A 82 17.96 1.21 -4.24
CA HIS A 82 19.15 2.08 -4.13
C HIS A 82 18.82 3.50 -3.62
N PRO A 83 19.01 3.79 -2.31
CA PRO A 83 18.67 5.09 -1.73
C PRO A 83 19.44 6.20 -2.42
N GLY A 84 18.79 7.35 -2.63
CA GLY A 84 19.40 8.50 -3.29
C GLY A 84 19.41 8.44 -4.83
N ASN A 85 18.73 7.46 -5.44
CA ASN A 85 18.59 7.43 -6.89
C ASN A 85 17.33 8.18 -7.32
N ASP A 86 17.49 9.22 -8.17
CA ASP A 86 16.37 9.97 -8.77
C ASP A 86 15.35 9.10 -9.49
N LYS A 87 15.74 7.88 -9.87
CA LYS A 87 14.86 6.90 -10.50
C LYS A 87 13.78 6.41 -9.54
N TRP A 88 14.07 6.35 -8.23
CA TRP A 88 13.08 5.95 -7.23
C TRP A 88 11.81 6.80 -7.30
N HIS A 89 11.96 8.11 -7.21
CA HIS A 89 10.81 9.03 -7.25
C HIS A 89 10.03 8.94 -8.56
N ARG A 90 10.70 8.74 -9.68
CA ARG A 90 10.04 8.59 -10.98
C ARG A 90 9.25 7.28 -11.08
N VAL A 91 9.83 6.19 -10.62
CA VAL A 91 9.17 4.88 -10.62
C VAL A 91 8.02 4.87 -9.65
N TRP A 92 8.23 5.34 -8.43
CA TRP A 92 7.20 5.42 -7.41
C TRP A 92 6.03 6.27 -7.89
N GLY A 93 6.30 7.46 -8.36
CA GLY A 93 5.30 8.37 -8.90
C GLY A 93 4.64 7.89 -10.20
N GLY A 94 5.32 7.09 -11.01
CA GLY A 94 4.87 6.59 -12.30
C GLY A 94 4.18 5.22 -12.24
N ASN A 95 4.78 4.26 -11.55
CA ASN A 95 4.43 2.85 -11.65
C ASN A 95 3.77 2.29 -10.38
N VAL A 96 3.87 2.96 -9.24
CA VAL A 96 3.22 2.56 -7.99
C VAL A 96 2.11 3.53 -7.65
N ARG A 97 0.94 3.02 -7.30
CA ARG A 97 -0.23 3.78 -6.89
C ARG A 97 -0.84 3.17 -5.65
N PHE A 98 -1.53 3.98 -4.88
CA PHE A 98 -2.27 3.57 -3.69
C PHE A 98 -3.76 3.76 -3.90
N ALA A 99 -4.54 2.80 -3.44
CA ALA A 99 -5.98 2.84 -3.47
C ALA A 99 -6.57 2.39 -2.12
N THR A 100 -7.65 3.02 -1.71
CA THR A 100 -8.41 2.66 -0.51
C THR A 100 -9.90 2.67 -0.79
N LEU A 101 -10.68 1.97 0.02
CA LEU A 101 -12.13 2.18 0.04
C LEU A 101 -12.44 3.51 0.71
N THR A 102 -11.78 3.79 1.83
CA THR A 102 -11.98 5.05 2.55
C THR A 102 -10.66 5.78 2.76
N GLU A 103 -10.66 7.06 2.49
CA GLU A 103 -9.55 7.96 2.75
C GLU A 103 -9.92 8.94 3.88
N ASN A 104 -9.12 8.97 4.94
CA ASN A 104 -9.17 10.02 5.92
C ASN A 104 -8.34 11.21 5.44
N LEU A 105 -8.98 12.33 5.17
CA LEU A 105 -8.32 13.55 4.67
C LEU A 105 -7.35 14.16 5.70
N ALA A 106 -7.48 13.78 6.98
CA ALA A 106 -6.53 14.14 8.03
C ALA A 106 -5.35 13.15 8.16
N SER A 107 -5.26 12.13 7.28
CA SER A 107 -4.13 11.20 7.24
C SER A 107 -2.81 11.92 6.98
N ASN A 108 -1.74 11.42 7.61
CA ASN A 108 -0.37 11.89 7.34
C ASN A 108 0.19 11.39 5.99
N PHE A 109 -0.50 10.48 5.32
CA PHE A 109 -0.12 9.99 4.00
C PHE A 109 -1.06 10.55 2.93
N GLY A 110 -0.57 11.52 2.16
CA GLY A 110 -1.33 12.18 1.08
C GLY A 110 -1.17 11.54 -0.30
N GLY A 111 -0.57 10.34 -0.39
CA GLY A 111 -0.23 9.68 -1.66
C GLY A 111 -1.31 8.77 -2.24
N VAL A 112 -2.53 8.76 -1.71
CA VAL A 112 -3.65 7.97 -2.24
C VAL A 112 -4.08 8.51 -3.59
N SER A 113 -4.09 7.63 -4.61
CA SER A 113 -4.48 7.99 -5.97
C SER A 113 -5.96 7.73 -6.24
N TYR A 114 -6.53 6.74 -5.56
CA TYR A 114 -7.92 6.31 -5.76
C TYR A 114 -8.57 6.00 -4.42
N SER A 115 -9.71 6.61 -4.15
CA SER A 115 -10.56 6.28 -3.01
C SER A 115 -12.03 6.24 -3.44
N CYS A 116 -12.81 5.37 -2.81
CA CYS A 116 -14.25 5.30 -3.06
C CYS A 116 -15.01 6.32 -2.23
N HIS A 117 -14.51 6.59 -1.03
CA HIS A 117 -15.12 7.50 -0.07
C HIS A 117 -14.02 8.28 0.66
N ALA A 118 -14.29 9.55 0.95
CA ALA A 118 -13.41 10.38 1.76
C ALA A 118 -14.18 10.93 2.97
N LEU A 119 -13.50 11.01 4.10
CA LEU A 119 -13.98 11.62 5.33
C LEU A 119 -12.86 12.38 6.02
N ASN A 120 -13.18 13.26 6.93
CA ASN A 120 -12.18 14.00 7.71
C ASN A 120 -12.36 13.70 9.20
N LYS A 121 -11.58 12.77 9.74
CA LYS A 121 -11.65 12.39 11.16
C LYS A 121 -11.19 13.50 12.12
N ALA A 122 -10.58 14.55 11.63
CA ALA A 122 -10.30 15.73 12.44
C ALA A 122 -11.55 16.57 12.70
N GLU A 123 -12.58 16.44 11.86
CA GLU A 123 -13.84 17.15 11.98
C GLU A 123 -14.96 16.26 12.51
N GLU A 124 -14.92 14.97 12.15
CA GLU A 124 -15.92 13.99 12.53
C GLU A 124 -15.25 12.79 13.22
N ASP A 125 -15.46 12.60 14.52
CA ASP A 125 -14.97 11.43 15.27
C ASP A 125 -15.84 10.21 14.97
N VAL A 126 -15.56 9.56 13.84
CA VAL A 126 -16.27 8.37 13.39
C VAL A 126 -15.37 7.15 13.39
N TRP A 127 -15.89 6.03 13.87
CA TRP A 127 -15.28 4.72 13.73
C TRP A 127 -15.96 3.96 12.60
N LEU A 128 -15.17 3.53 11.60
CA LEU A 128 -15.67 2.76 10.48
C LEU A 128 -15.55 1.26 10.79
N VAL A 129 -16.63 0.54 10.56
CA VAL A 129 -16.68 -0.91 10.65
C VAL A 129 -17.03 -1.47 9.29
N TYR A 130 -16.15 -2.29 8.75
CA TYR A 130 -16.39 -2.95 7.47
C TYR A 130 -17.07 -4.31 7.66
N PRO A 131 -17.84 -4.78 6.68
CA PRO A 131 -18.56 -6.06 6.79
C PRO A 131 -17.66 -7.29 7.01
N TRP A 132 -16.38 -7.20 6.68
CA TRP A 132 -15.40 -8.27 6.91
C TRP A 132 -14.66 -8.14 8.26
N GLU A 133 -14.82 -7.04 8.96
CA GLU A 133 -14.40 -6.91 10.35
C GLU A 133 -15.45 -7.59 11.22
N ASN A 134 -15.34 -8.91 11.36
CA ASN A 134 -16.26 -9.61 12.23
C ASN A 134 -15.89 -9.34 13.69
N VAL A 135 -16.51 -8.31 14.26
CA VAL A 135 -16.53 -8.06 15.71
C VAL A 135 -17.57 -8.94 16.41
N GLY A 136 -18.12 -9.93 15.72
CA GLY A 136 -19.05 -10.87 16.30
C GLY A 136 -18.39 -11.69 17.39
N GLN A 137 -18.96 -11.67 18.57
CA GLN A 137 -18.77 -12.74 19.52
C GLN A 137 -19.22 -14.02 18.80
N TYR A 138 -18.27 -14.93 18.59
CA TYR A 138 -18.64 -16.29 18.36
C TYR A 138 -19.21 -16.78 19.70
N ASP A 139 -20.52 -16.71 19.85
CA ASP A 139 -21.19 -17.42 20.90
C ASP A 139 -20.97 -18.91 20.61
N ASP A 140 -20.15 -19.52 21.45
CA ASP A 140 -19.93 -20.96 21.45
C ASP A 140 -21.25 -21.75 21.70
#